data_072bb4d79f384fffb5f7310c49d9984c
#
_entry.id   072bb4d79f384fffb5f7310c49d9984c
#
_cell.length_a   1.000
_cell.length_b   1.000
_cell.length_c   1.000
_cell.angle_alpha   90.00
_cell.angle_beta   90.00
_cell.angle_gamma   90.00
#
_symmetry.space_group_name_H-M   'P 1'
#
loop_
_entity.id
_entity.type
_entity.pdbx_description
1 polymer ?
#
loop_
_entity_poly.entity_id
_entity_poly.type
_entity_poly.pdbx_seq_one_letter_code
_entity_poly.pdbx_strand_id
1 'polypeptide(L)'
;MHDTGADGGAVIKAGAGDAGPQARAMIPAWVDGALVPVEKLEVHRRGLKHKAVSVFILCDDEVLIQRRAMGKYHTPGLWANTCCTHPHWGEAALGCAVRRLDEELGLVAPPLSYRDSLEYRADVGGGLIEHEVVDVFVARVDTRPAMAPNPEEVMDVAWVSLAELRRRAKMEPEAHTPWLRIYLERYSTQIFEEI
;
A
#
# COMPACT_ATOMS: atom_id res chain seq x y z
N MET A 1 -52.11 -38.96 -5.66
CA MET A 1 -51.78 -37.72 -6.40
C MET A 1 -50.65 -37.07 -5.63
N HIS A 2 -49.42 -37.26 -6.13
CA HIS A 2 -48.19 -36.70 -5.49
C HIS A 2 -47.82 -35.45 -6.26
N ASP A 3 -47.73 -34.36 -5.53
CA ASP A 3 -47.14 -33.10 -6.03
C ASP A 3 -45.73 -33.00 -5.47
N THR A 4 -44.74 -32.97 -6.35
CA THR A 4 -43.34 -32.82 -6.03
C THR A 4 -42.91 -31.36 -6.33
N GLY A 5 -42.86 -30.53 -5.26
CA GLY A 5 -42.28 -29.18 -5.31
C GLY A 5 -40.77 -29.21 -5.57
N ALA A 6 -40.35 -28.62 -6.66
CA ALA A 6 -38.96 -28.42 -6.98
C ALA A 6 -38.37 -27.27 -6.15
N ASP A 7 -37.35 -27.57 -5.37
CA ASP A 7 -36.56 -26.61 -4.61
C ASP A 7 -35.56 -25.92 -5.56
N GLY A 8 -35.84 -24.64 -5.83
CA GLY A 8 -34.98 -23.78 -6.64
C GLY A 8 -33.90 -23.13 -5.80
N GLY A 9 -32.76 -23.77 -5.59
CA GLY A 9 -31.59 -23.21 -4.96
C GLY A 9 -31.08 -21.97 -5.70
N ALA A 10 -31.31 -20.80 -5.15
CA ALA A 10 -30.74 -19.53 -5.64
C ALA A 10 -29.23 -19.51 -5.39
N VAL A 11 -28.45 -19.70 -6.43
CA VAL A 11 -27.01 -19.46 -6.42
C VAL A 11 -26.80 -17.94 -6.30
N ILE A 12 -26.44 -17.49 -5.11
CA ILE A 12 -26.00 -16.12 -4.88
C ILE A 12 -24.62 -15.96 -5.56
N LYS A 13 -24.61 -15.38 -6.76
CA LYS A 13 -23.38 -14.86 -7.36
C LYS A 13 -22.89 -13.73 -6.47
N ALA A 14 -21.75 -13.96 -5.78
CA ALA A 14 -21.02 -12.88 -5.15
C ALA A 14 -20.65 -11.85 -6.22
N GLY A 15 -21.32 -10.72 -6.20
CA GLY A 15 -21.04 -9.59 -7.09
C GLY A 15 -19.62 -9.12 -6.83
N ALA A 16 -18.76 -9.15 -7.85
CA ALA A 16 -17.51 -8.41 -7.84
C ALA A 16 -17.89 -6.92 -7.68
N GLY A 17 -17.68 -6.37 -6.48
CA GLY A 17 -17.89 -4.96 -6.22
C GLY A 17 -17.12 -4.15 -7.26
N ASP A 18 -17.73 -3.09 -7.77
CA ASP A 18 -17.12 -2.21 -8.76
C ASP A 18 -15.81 -1.64 -8.18
N ALA A 19 -14.69 -2.13 -8.68
CA ALA A 19 -13.38 -1.65 -8.29
C ALA A 19 -13.24 -0.20 -8.77
N GLY A 20 -13.14 0.74 -7.81
CA GLY A 20 -13.10 2.18 -8.09
C GLY A 20 -12.00 2.58 -9.08
N PRO A 21 -11.97 3.85 -9.52
CA PRO A 21 -11.06 4.34 -10.57
C PRO A 21 -9.58 4.00 -10.35
N GLN A 22 -9.14 3.97 -9.12
CA GLN A 22 -7.74 3.64 -8.78
C GLN A 22 -7.38 2.18 -9.04
N ALA A 23 -8.32 1.25 -8.93
CA ALA A 23 -8.07 -0.16 -9.23
C ALA A 23 -7.92 -0.41 -10.75
N ARG A 24 -8.45 0.49 -11.58
CA ARG A 24 -8.37 0.46 -13.06
C ARG A 24 -7.16 1.22 -13.62
N ALA A 25 -6.36 1.87 -12.77
CA ALA A 25 -5.16 2.56 -13.21
C ALA A 25 -4.18 1.58 -13.88
N MET A 26 -3.56 2.02 -14.97
CA MET A 26 -2.50 1.26 -15.64
C MET A 26 -1.19 1.51 -14.93
N ILE A 27 -0.57 0.45 -14.42
CA ILE A 27 0.70 0.49 -13.70
C ILE A 27 1.78 -0.32 -14.43
N PRO A 28 3.07 0.02 -14.24
CA PRO A 28 4.16 -0.73 -14.87
C PRO A 28 4.31 -2.12 -14.24
N ALA A 29 4.12 -3.18 -15.02
CA ALA A 29 4.30 -4.55 -14.59
C ALA A 29 5.12 -5.36 -15.61
N TRP A 30 5.85 -6.38 -15.13
CA TRP A 30 6.61 -7.27 -16.01
C TRP A 30 5.72 -8.42 -16.50
N VAL A 31 5.62 -8.53 -17.82
CA VAL A 31 4.97 -9.66 -18.51
C VAL A 31 5.99 -10.20 -19.53
N ASP A 32 6.29 -11.49 -19.43
CA ASP A 32 7.25 -12.19 -20.29
C ASP A 32 8.62 -11.48 -20.39
N GLY A 33 9.07 -10.89 -19.27
CA GLY A 33 10.34 -10.17 -19.15
C GLY A 33 10.31 -8.71 -19.63
N ALA A 34 9.22 -8.25 -20.24
CA ALA A 34 9.06 -6.86 -20.67
C ALA A 34 8.24 -6.05 -19.66
N LEU A 35 8.63 -4.80 -19.42
CA LEU A 35 7.85 -3.85 -18.61
C LEU A 35 6.76 -3.24 -19.50
N VAL A 36 5.50 -3.45 -19.14
CA VAL A 36 4.32 -3.03 -19.90
C VAL A 36 3.23 -2.46 -19.00
N PRO A 37 2.30 -1.63 -19.53
CA PRO A 37 1.15 -1.17 -18.75
C PRO A 37 0.14 -2.31 -18.55
N VAL A 38 -0.23 -2.59 -17.28
CA VAL A 38 -1.25 -3.56 -16.93
C VAL A 38 -2.20 -2.93 -15.93
N GLU A 39 -3.49 -3.26 -15.99
CA GLU A 39 -4.48 -2.80 -15.01
C GLU A 39 -4.09 -3.25 -13.60
N LYS A 40 -4.10 -2.33 -12.64
CA LYS A 40 -3.62 -2.55 -11.27
C LYS A 40 -4.25 -3.75 -10.59
N LEU A 41 -5.59 -3.92 -10.67
CA LEU A 41 -6.25 -5.07 -10.05
C LEU A 41 -5.85 -6.39 -10.70
N GLU A 42 -5.69 -6.41 -12.02
CA GLU A 42 -5.22 -7.59 -12.75
C GLU A 42 -3.79 -7.98 -12.38
N VAL A 43 -2.91 -6.98 -12.18
CA VAL A 43 -1.55 -7.19 -11.68
C VAL A 43 -1.55 -7.97 -10.37
N HIS A 44 -2.38 -7.56 -9.40
CA HIS A 44 -2.47 -8.19 -8.10
C HIS A 44 -3.14 -9.56 -8.15
N ARG A 45 -4.16 -9.75 -8.99
CA ARG A 45 -4.81 -11.06 -9.20
C ARG A 45 -3.84 -12.09 -9.77
N ARG A 46 -3.01 -11.68 -10.71
CA ARG A 46 -2.01 -12.56 -11.33
C ARG A 46 -0.72 -12.65 -10.53
N GLY A 47 -0.52 -11.79 -9.54
CA GLY A 47 0.73 -11.69 -8.77
C GLY A 47 1.92 -11.32 -9.65
N LEU A 48 1.70 -10.47 -10.66
CA LEU A 48 2.77 -10.01 -11.56
C LEU A 48 3.75 -9.14 -10.78
N LYS A 49 5.03 -9.29 -11.09
CA LYS A 49 6.05 -8.35 -10.62
C LYS A 49 5.77 -6.97 -11.19
N HIS A 50 5.75 -5.93 -10.36
CA HIS A 50 5.37 -4.59 -10.76
C HIS A 50 6.10 -3.49 -9.99
N LYS A 51 6.05 -2.27 -10.52
CA LYS A 51 6.65 -1.10 -9.88
C LYS A 51 5.76 -0.57 -8.77
N ALA A 52 6.39 -0.20 -7.65
CA ALA A 52 5.73 0.45 -6.53
C ALA A 52 6.61 1.56 -5.94
N VAL A 53 6.00 2.37 -5.07
CA VAL A 53 6.66 3.45 -4.34
C VAL A 53 6.23 3.38 -2.88
N SER A 54 7.20 3.46 -1.98
CA SER A 54 6.97 3.60 -0.54
C SER A 54 7.60 4.86 0.00
N VAL A 55 6.86 5.57 0.87
CA VAL A 55 7.34 6.78 1.53
C VAL A 55 7.30 6.58 3.05
N PHE A 56 8.36 7.03 3.70
CA PHE A 56 8.46 7.16 5.16
C PHE A 56 8.79 8.60 5.52
N ILE A 57 7.96 9.23 6.35
CA ILE A 57 8.24 10.55 6.91
C ILE A 57 8.55 10.39 8.39
N LEU A 58 9.71 10.90 8.80
CA LEU A 58 10.19 10.84 10.18
C LEU A 58 10.25 12.24 10.77
N CYS A 59 9.86 12.34 12.05
CA CYS A 59 10.08 13.52 12.89
C CYS A 59 10.72 13.03 14.18
N ASP A 60 11.94 13.45 14.47
CA ASP A 60 12.78 12.86 15.52
C ASP A 60 12.91 11.34 15.34
N ASP A 61 12.53 10.54 16.36
CA ASP A 61 12.53 9.09 16.34
C ASP A 61 11.19 8.46 15.91
N GLU A 62 10.19 9.30 15.59
CA GLU A 62 8.86 8.84 15.20
C GLU A 62 8.67 8.76 13.69
N VAL A 63 7.92 7.77 13.27
CA VAL A 63 7.49 7.55 11.88
C VAL A 63 6.00 7.87 11.76
N LEU A 64 5.65 8.63 10.73
CA LEU A 64 4.25 8.81 10.35
C LEU A 64 3.72 7.54 9.71
N ILE A 65 2.70 6.95 10.32
CA ILE A 65 1.97 5.79 9.78
C ILE A 65 0.53 6.19 9.47
N GLN A 66 -0.10 5.50 8.52
CA GLN A 66 -1.50 5.68 8.18
C GLN A 66 -2.29 4.39 8.39
N ARG A 67 -3.55 4.52 8.77
CA ARG A 67 -4.52 3.42 8.80
C ARG A 67 -5.38 3.48 7.55
N ARG A 68 -5.36 2.42 6.77
CA ARG A 68 -6.05 2.34 5.47
C ARG A 68 -7.56 2.40 5.65
N ALA A 69 -8.25 3.14 4.78
CA ALA A 69 -9.71 3.21 4.79
C ALA A 69 -10.35 1.83 4.58
N MET A 70 -11.55 1.65 5.14
CA MET A 70 -12.29 0.38 5.02
C MET A 70 -12.74 0.07 3.58
N GLY A 71 -12.81 1.08 2.70
CA GLY A 71 -13.14 0.93 1.28
C GLY A 71 -12.02 0.41 0.39
N LYS A 72 -10.81 0.20 0.93
CA LYS A 72 -9.67 -0.31 0.13
C LYS A 72 -9.90 -1.77 -0.27
N TYR A 73 -9.58 -2.13 -1.52
CA TYR A 73 -9.85 -3.47 -2.07
C TYR A 73 -8.95 -4.57 -1.48
N HIS A 74 -7.82 -4.23 -0.84
CA HIS A 74 -7.01 -5.15 -0.04
C HIS A 74 -6.53 -4.48 1.23
N THR A 75 -6.27 -5.28 2.26
CA THR A 75 -5.77 -4.82 3.57
C THR A 75 -6.54 -3.62 4.15
N PRO A 76 -7.91 -3.56 4.09
CA PRO A 76 -8.67 -2.47 4.69
C PRO A 76 -8.46 -2.44 6.21
N GLY A 77 -8.40 -1.24 6.78
CA GLY A 77 -8.28 -1.02 8.24
C GLY A 77 -6.92 -1.34 8.84
N LEU A 78 -5.93 -1.79 8.07
CA LEU A 78 -4.59 -2.09 8.57
C LEU A 78 -3.70 -0.84 8.58
N TRP A 79 -2.75 -0.82 9.52
CA TRP A 79 -1.70 0.19 9.59
C TRP A 79 -0.63 -0.07 8.53
N ALA A 80 -0.24 0.97 7.83
CA ALA A 80 0.80 1.00 6.81
C ALA A 80 1.82 2.11 7.10
N ASN A 81 2.94 2.13 6.39
CA ASN A 81 3.86 3.27 6.38
C ASN A 81 3.18 4.54 5.85
N THR A 82 3.90 5.65 5.83
CA THR A 82 3.33 6.97 5.48
C THR A 82 2.54 6.95 4.17
N CYS A 83 3.09 6.32 3.11
CA CYS A 83 2.37 6.08 1.86
C CYS A 83 2.97 4.86 1.16
N CYS A 84 2.13 3.99 0.60
CA CYS A 84 2.56 2.89 -0.26
C CYS A 84 1.60 2.82 -1.46
N THR A 85 2.16 2.89 -2.68
CA THR A 85 1.40 3.15 -3.88
C THR A 85 2.09 2.66 -5.14
N HIS A 86 1.43 2.83 -6.30
CA HIS A 86 1.95 2.45 -7.60
C HIS A 86 2.02 3.67 -8.52
N PRO A 87 3.14 3.86 -9.27
CA PRO A 87 3.19 4.87 -10.30
C PRO A 87 2.22 4.51 -11.43
N HIS A 88 1.65 5.51 -12.07
CA HIS A 88 0.96 5.32 -13.34
C HIS A 88 1.97 4.93 -14.43
N TRP A 89 1.49 4.34 -15.52
CA TRP A 89 2.36 4.08 -16.67
C TRP A 89 3.00 5.37 -17.18
N GLY A 90 4.35 5.39 -17.22
CA GLY A 90 5.14 6.56 -17.63
C GLY A 90 5.38 7.60 -16.52
N GLU A 91 4.84 7.41 -15.31
CA GLU A 91 5.07 8.30 -14.18
C GLU A 91 6.40 7.97 -13.49
N ALA A 92 7.19 9.01 -13.18
CA ALA A 92 8.40 8.87 -12.38
C ALA A 92 8.06 8.56 -10.91
N ALA A 93 8.87 7.71 -10.26
CA ALA A 93 8.63 7.28 -8.87
C ALA A 93 8.52 8.44 -7.88
N LEU A 94 9.40 9.45 -7.98
CA LEU A 94 9.33 10.64 -7.13
C LEU A 94 8.05 11.45 -7.36
N GLY A 95 7.63 11.60 -8.63
CA GLY A 95 6.37 12.28 -8.97
C GLY A 95 5.16 11.55 -8.37
N CYS A 96 5.14 10.22 -8.45
CA CYS A 96 4.15 9.37 -7.82
C CYS A 96 4.12 9.57 -6.29
N ALA A 97 5.28 9.57 -5.63
CA ALA A 97 5.39 9.81 -4.18
C ALA A 97 4.75 11.14 -3.77
N VAL A 98 5.12 12.23 -4.46
CA VAL A 98 4.60 13.59 -4.19
C VAL A 98 3.10 13.66 -4.40
N ARG A 99 2.61 13.17 -5.55
CA ARG A 99 1.17 13.15 -5.87
C ARG A 99 0.38 12.39 -4.83
N ARG A 100 0.83 11.21 -4.41
CA ARG A 100 0.08 10.36 -3.49
C ARG A 100 0.11 10.85 -2.05
N LEU A 101 1.16 11.52 -1.60
CA LEU A 101 1.16 12.19 -0.31
C LEU A 101 0.09 13.28 -0.24
N ASP A 102 -0.12 14.03 -1.33
CA ASP A 102 -1.21 15.01 -1.42
C ASP A 102 -2.58 14.32 -1.48
N GLU A 103 -2.78 13.36 -2.38
CA GLU A 103 -4.07 12.69 -2.60
C GLU A 103 -4.54 11.88 -1.37
N GLU A 104 -3.63 11.21 -0.65
CA GLU A 104 -3.98 10.37 0.52
C GLU A 104 -4.03 11.17 1.82
N LEU A 105 -3.06 12.07 2.03
CA LEU A 105 -2.84 12.74 3.32
C LEU A 105 -3.09 14.26 3.27
N GLY A 106 -3.36 14.84 2.08
CA GLY A 106 -3.42 16.30 1.91
C GLY A 106 -2.11 16.97 2.36
N LEU A 107 -0.99 16.28 2.19
CA LEU A 107 0.30 16.67 2.71
C LEU A 107 1.16 17.22 1.58
N VAL A 108 1.62 18.46 1.74
CA VAL A 108 2.66 19.02 0.87
C VAL A 108 3.96 18.25 1.13
N ALA A 109 4.43 17.53 0.12
CA ALA A 109 5.58 16.66 0.27
C ALA A 109 6.83 17.44 0.74
N PRO A 110 7.45 17.05 1.86
CA PRO A 110 8.77 17.55 2.23
C PRO A 110 9.82 17.04 1.23
N PRO A 111 11.06 17.56 1.27
CA PRO A 111 12.14 17.00 0.46
C PRO A 111 12.29 15.50 0.68
N LEU A 112 12.05 14.71 -0.38
CA LEU A 112 12.13 13.25 -0.36
C LEU A 112 13.51 12.79 -0.85
N SER A 113 14.19 11.98 -0.05
CA SER A 113 15.45 11.35 -0.41
C SER A 113 15.20 9.90 -0.84
N TYR A 114 15.65 9.52 -2.03
CA TYR A 114 15.66 8.13 -2.46
C TYR A 114 16.61 7.32 -1.56
N ARG A 115 16.17 6.14 -1.13
CA ARG A 115 16.98 5.24 -0.27
C ARG A 115 17.47 4.02 -1.02
N ASP A 116 16.54 3.24 -1.57
CA ASP A 116 16.86 1.97 -2.20
C ASP A 116 15.72 1.51 -3.10
N SER A 117 15.96 0.49 -3.93
CA SER A 117 14.93 -0.24 -4.64
C SER A 117 14.88 -1.66 -4.08
N LEU A 118 13.78 -1.99 -3.43
CA LEU A 118 13.57 -3.24 -2.69
C LEU A 118 12.62 -4.16 -3.47
N GLU A 119 12.80 -5.46 -3.37
CA GLU A 119 11.87 -6.42 -3.95
C GLU A 119 11.26 -7.31 -2.87
N TYR A 120 9.94 -7.45 -2.88
CA TYR A 120 9.25 -8.41 -2.02
C TYR A 120 8.02 -9.00 -2.70
N ARG A 121 7.56 -10.13 -2.13
CA ARG A 121 6.31 -10.78 -2.51
C ARG A 121 5.52 -11.12 -1.25
N ALA A 122 4.24 -10.77 -1.23
CA ALA A 122 3.34 -11.01 -0.09
C ALA A 122 1.92 -11.35 -0.57
N ASP A 123 1.26 -12.25 0.14
CA ASP A 123 -0.19 -12.44 0.06
C ASP A 123 -0.86 -11.32 0.88
N VAL A 124 -1.81 -10.62 0.28
CA VAL A 124 -2.53 -9.50 0.93
C VAL A 124 -4.00 -9.82 1.17
N GLY A 125 -4.38 -11.11 1.04
CA GLY A 125 -5.73 -11.59 1.21
C GLY A 125 -6.60 -11.46 -0.03
N GLY A 126 -7.78 -12.11 0.00
CA GLY A 126 -8.74 -12.04 -1.11
C GLY A 126 -8.24 -12.63 -2.43
N GLY A 127 -7.19 -13.47 -2.42
CA GLY A 127 -6.55 -14.01 -3.61
C GLY A 127 -5.68 -13.00 -4.36
N LEU A 128 -5.27 -11.89 -3.69
CA LEU A 128 -4.43 -10.85 -4.25
C LEU A 128 -2.98 -10.99 -3.74
N ILE A 129 -2.04 -10.69 -4.61
CA ILE A 129 -0.60 -10.81 -4.34
C ILE A 129 0.09 -9.50 -4.70
N GLU A 130 0.87 -8.98 -3.75
CA GLU A 130 1.86 -7.95 -3.98
C GLU A 130 3.19 -8.62 -4.36
N HIS A 131 3.70 -8.36 -5.57
CA HIS A 131 5.04 -8.73 -5.99
C HIS A 131 5.72 -7.48 -6.54
N GLU A 132 6.30 -6.71 -5.64
CA GLU A 132 6.71 -5.34 -5.92
C GLU A 132 8.23 -5.18 -6.05
N VAL A 133 8.63 -4.33 -7.00
CA VAL A 133 9.92 -3.64 -7.01
C VAL A 133 9.65 -2.21 -6.58
N VAL A 134 10.00 -1.90 -5.34
CA VAL A 134 9.59 -0.70 -4.63
C VAL A 134 10.72 0.31 -4.57
N ASP A 135 10.53 1.48 -5.15
CA ASP A 135 11.41 2.62 -4.91
C ASP A 135 11.03 3.28 -3.58
N VAL A 136 11.96 3.28 -2.62
CA VAL A 136 11.73 3.79 -1.27
C VAL A 136 12.27 5.19 -1.13
N PHE A 137 11.42 6.08 -0.62
CA PHE A 137 11.77 7.47 -0.30
C PHE A 137 11.59 7.74 1.19
N VAL A 138 12.50 8.55 1.74
CA VAL A 138 12.44 8.98 3.14
C VAL A 138 12.54 10.50 3.20
N ALA A 139 11.74 11.12 4.06
CA ALA A 139 11.90 12.49 4.50
C ALA A 139 12.13 12.54 6.01
N ARG A 140 13.01 13.44 6.45
CA ARG A 140 13.16 13.83 7.86
C ARG A 140 12.71 15.27 7.99
N VAL A 141 11.86 15.53 8.95
CA VAL A 141 11.29 16.85 9.20
C VAL A 141 11.51 17.26 10.66
N ASP A 142 11.78 18.54 10.90
CA ASP A 142 12.00 19.07 12.25
C ASP A 142 10.68 19.28 12.99
N THR A 143 9.57 19.40 12.26
CA THR A 143 8.23 19.59 12.80
C THR A 143 7.23 18.77 12.03
N ARG A 144 6.23 18.21 12.73
CA ARG A 144 5.18 17.43 12.10
C ARG A 144 4.37 18.31 11.13
N PRO A 145 4.32 17.97 9.83
CA PRO A 145 3.61 18.76 8.85
C PRO A 145 2.09 18.73 9.08
N ALA A 146 1.42 19.80 8.65
CA ALA A 146 -0.04 19.83 8.60
C ALA A 146 -0.54 18.80 7.56
N MET A 147 -1.63 18.14 7.88
CA MET A 147 -2.24 17.09 7.04
C MET A 147 -3.75 17.25 7.00
N ALA A 148 -4.36 16.81 5.89
CA ALA A 148 -5.79 16.70 5.71
C ALA A 148 -6.11 15.33 5.04
N PRO A 149 -6.07 14.22 5.79
CA PRO A 149 -6.26 12.88 5.23
C PRO A 149 -7.58 12.75 4.47
N ASN A 150 -7.51 12.18 3.28
CA ASN A 150 -8.69 11.83 2.50
C ASN A 150 -9.37 10.59 3.11
N PRO A 151 -10.61 10.69 3.62
CA PRO A 151 -11.27 9.59 4.32
C PRO A 151 -11.59 8.38 3.43
N GLU A 152 -11.58 8.53 2.10
CA GLU A 152 -11.72 7.42 1.17
C GLU A 152 -10.43 6.58 1.06
N GLU A 153 -9.29 7.16 1.42
CA GLU A 153 -7.98 6.53 1.37
C GLU A 153 -7.45 6.14 2.75
N VAL A 154 -7.60 7.04 3.74
CA VAL A 154 -6.97 6.97 5.06
C VAL A 154 -8.01 7.28 6.12
N MET A 155 -8.23 6.34 7.04
CA MET A 155 -9.19 6.51 8.13
C MET A 155 -8.54 7.07 9.42
N ASP A 156 -7.21 6.96 9.56
CA ASP A 156 -6.48 7.43 10.73
C ASP A 156 -5.00 7.63 10.41
N VAL A 157 -4.31 8.47 11.19
CA VAL A 157 -2.87 8.67 11.12
C VAL A 157 -2.26 8.71 12.52
N ALA A 158 -1.03 8.24 12.67
CA ALA A 158 -0.30 8.29 13.94
C ALA A 158 1.19 8.54 13.74
N TRP A 159 1.80 9.24 14.69
CA TRP A 159 3.24 9.30 14.86
C TRP A 159 3.64 8.29 15.92
N VAL A 160 4.53 7.37 15.59
CA VAL A 160 4.91 6.26 16.46
C VAL A 160 6.43 6.11 16.41
N SER A 161 7.08 6.00 17.57
CA SER A 161 8.54 5.75 17.57
C SER A 161 8.87 4.46 16.81
N LEU A 162 9.99 4.44 16.11
CA LEU A 162 10.40 3.28 15.32
C LEU A 162 10.51 2.01 16.18
N ALA A 163 10.95 2.17 17.44
CA ALA A 163 11.03 1.06 18.39
C ALA A 163 9.64 0.49 18.73
N GLU A 164 8.68 1.37 18.98
CA GLU A 164 7.30 0.96 19.29
C GLU A 164 6.61 0.38 18.05
N LEU A 165 6.82 0.94 16.86
CA LEU A 165 6.28 0.41 15.61
C LEU A 165 6.77 -1.02 15.34
N ARG A 166 8.07 -1.27 15.54
CA ARG A 166 8.65 -2.63 15.45
C ARG A 166 8.02 -3.59 16.46
N ARG A 167 7.82 -3.12 17.70
CA ARG A 167 7.17 -3.91 18.75
C ARG A 167 5.74 -4.27 18.37
N ARG A 168 4.93 -3.28 17.98
CA ARG A 168 3.52 -3.47 17.57
C ARG A 168 3.41 -4.41 16.38
N ALA A 169 4.18 -4.20 15.32
CA ALA A 169 4.15 -5.04 14.13
C ALA A 169 4.48 -6.51 14.42
N LYS A 170 5.29 -6.78 15.46
CA LYS A 170 5.62 -8.13 15.91
C LYS A 170 4.53 -8.74 16.81
N MET A 171 3.95 -7.94 17.70
CA MET A 171 2.96 -8.42 18.69
C MET A 171 1.54 -8.53 18.11
N GLU A 172 1.22 -7.68 17.14
CA GLU A 172 -0.10 -7.53 16.52
C GLU A 172 0.04 -7.54 14.99
N PRO A 173 0.60 -8.63 14.41
CA PRO A 173 0.89 -8.69 12.98
C PRO A 173 -0.35 -8.53 12.09
N GLU A 174 -1.53 -8.90 12.58
CA GLU A 174 -2.81 -8.76 11.88
C GLU A 174 -3.31 -7.32 11.80
N ALA A 175 -2.80 -6.42 12.64
CA ALA A 175 -3.12 -4.99 12.62
C ALA A 175 -2.27 -4.18 11.61
N HIS A 176 -1.24 -4.81 11.04
CA HIS A 176 -0.25 -4.16 10.18
C HIS A 176 -0.20 -4.82 8.79
N THR A 177 0.00 -4.00 7.77
CA THR A 177 0.10 -4.50 6.40
C THR A 177 1.30 -5.43 6.22
N PRO A 178 1.21 -6.47 5.36
CA PRO A 178 2.31 -7.39 5.12
C PRO A 178 3.61 -6.69 4.70
N TRP A 179 3.52 -5.67 3.84
CA TRP A 179 4.71 -4.93 3.38
C TRP A 179 5.37 -4.10 4.50
N LEU A 180 4.59 -3.41 5.37
CA LEU A 180 5.18 -2.70 6.51
C LEU A 180 5.97 -3.64 7.40
N ARG A 181 5.44 -4.82 7.69
CA ARG A 181 6.14 -5.85 8.47
C ARG A 181 7.43 -6.31 7.77
N ILE A 182 7.37 -6.55 6.46
CA ILE A 182 8.54 -6.92 5.65
C ILE A 182 9.62 -5.81 5.71
N TYR A 183 9.24 -4.54 5.58
CA TYR A 183 10.17 -3.41 5.68
C TYR A 183 10.85 -3.35 7.06
N LEU A 184 10.08 -3.51 8.13
CA LEU A 184 10.62 -3.47 9.49
C LEU A 184 11.53 -4.65 9.82
N GLU A 185 11.24 -5.83 9.28
CA GLU A 185 12.00 -7.06 9.54
C GLU A 185 13.25 -7.20 8.67
N ARG A 186 13.14 -6.89 7.37
CA ARG A 186 14.19 -7.23 6.40
C ARG A 186 14.98 -6.03 5.90
N TYR A 187 14.37 -4.86 5.84
CA TYR A 187 14.91 -3.69 5.15
C TYR A 187 15.09 -2.47 6.07
N SER A 188 15.04 -2.68 7.37
CA SER A 188 15.05 -1.60 8.35
C SER A 188 16.34 -0.76 8.28
N THR A 189 17.47 -1.39 8.07
CA THR A 189 18.76 -0.71 7.88
C THR A 189 18.76 0.18 6.65
N GLN A 190 18.34 -0.35 5.50
CA GLN A 190 18.31 0.40 4.24
C GLN A 190 17.36 1.59 4.31
N ILE A 191 16.26 1.49 5.07
CA ILE A 191 15.22 2.53 5.13
C ILE A 191 15.57 3.59 6.19
N PHE A 192 15.98 3.19 7.38
CA PHE A 192 16.01 4.08 8.56
C PHE A 192 17.41 4.50 9.02
N GLU A 193 18.46 3.74 8.71
CA GLU A 193 19.80 4.14 9.09
C GLU A 193 20.35 5.24 8.18
N GLU A 194 21.11 6.15 8.75
CA GLU A 194 21.84 7.18 7.99
C GLU A 194 23.04 6.53 7.31
N ILE A 195 23.25 6.86 6.03
CA ILE A 195 24.45 6.53 5.28
C ILE A 195 25.49 7.60 5.58
#